data_64b3217a77a524d14a1b426d71d1f294
#
_entry.id   64b3217a77a524d14a1b426d71d1f294
#
_cell.length_a   1.000
_cell.length_b   1.000
_cell.length_c   1.000
_cell.angle_alpha   90.00
_cell.angle_beta   90.00
_cell.angle_gamma   90.00
#
_symmetry.space_group_name_H-M   'P 1'
#
loop_
_entity.id
_entity.type
_entity.pdbx_description
1 polymer ?
#
loop_
_entity_poly.entity_id
_entity_poly.type
_entity_poly.pdbx_seq_one_letter_code
_entity_poly.pdbx_strand_id
1 'polypeptide(L)'
;MSFTIDWWWPIQDEINFQFGFVKSREEVSSRLISRLYKPEGNLSDILLNQEVTIVGAGIDDDEEIPSGVLIAADGAVSACLERQLIPDIVVTDLDGNLLDIIFANESGSKIVLHGHGDNLSKLFEFYTRIKVISLTTTYPSDMSNCWGGFTDGDRALMMSLSQGVSLV
;
A
#
# COMPACT_ATOMS: atom_id res chain seq x y z
N MET A 1 8.84 18.59 -5.04
CA MET A 1 9.86 18.30 -4.01
C MET A 1 10.19 16.82 -4.12
N SER A 2 11.46 16.45 -4.26
CA SER A 2 11.82 15.03 -4.17
C SER A 2 11.64 14.61 -2.71
N PHE A 3 10.77 13.66 -2.47
CA PHE A 3 10.60 13.06 -1.15
C PHE A 3 11.87 12.25 -0.86
N THR A 4 12.70 12.73 0.05
CA THR A 4 13.88 11.98 0.51
C THR A 4 13.48 11.20 1.75
N ILE A 5 13.70 9.90 1.71
CA ILE A 5 13.34 8.99 2.80
C ILE A 5 14.44 8.87 3.88
N ASP A 6 15.51 9.61 3.78
CA ASP A 6 16.69 9.46 4.63
C ASP A 6 16.39 9.52 6.14
N TRP A 7 15.38 10.30 6.52
CA TRP A 7 14.92 10.40 7.92
C TRP A 7 14.24 9.11 8.41
N TRP A 8 13.77 8.23 7.49
CA TRP A 8 13.07 6.99 7.85
C TRP A 8 14.05 5.87 8.22
N TRP A 9 15.24 5.85 7.65
CA TRP A 9 16.17 4.73 7.82
C TRP A 9 16.51 4.39 9.27
N PRO A 10 16.77 5.36 10.19
CA PRO A 10 16.99 5.04 11.60
C PRO A 10 15.78 4.37 12.26
N ILE A 11 14.56 4.75 11.86
CA ILE A 11 13.31 4.16 12.36
C ILE A 11 13.19 2.73 11.82
N GLN A 12 13.47 2.53 10.53
CA GLN A 12 13.42 1.21 9.90
C GLN A 12 14.45 0.24 10.52
N ASP A 13 15.64 0.72 10.84
CA ASP A 13 16.67 -0.08 11.49
C ASP A 13 16.22 -0.54 12.89
N GLU A 14 15.56 0.34 13.66
CA GLU A 14 14.99 -0.01 14.96
C GLU A 14 13.83 -1.01 14.81
N ILE A 15 12.93 -0.84 13.82
CA ILE A 15 11.86 -1.79 13.50
C ILE A 15 12.47 -3.16 13.18
N ASN A 16 13.47 -3.22 12.32
CA ASN A 16 14.13 -4.47 11.95
C ASN A 16 14.73 -5.18 13.16
N PHE A 17 15.34 -4.41 14.05
CA PHE A 17 15.92 -4.94 15.29
C PHE A 17 14.85 -5.49 16.23
N GLN A 18 13.79 -4.73 16.50
CA GLN A 18 12.72 -5.10 17.43
C GLN A 18 11.91 -6.30 16.96
N PHE A 19 11.65 -6.40 15.66
CA PHE A 19 10.82 -7.46 15.06
C PHE A 19 11.64 -8.62 14.45
N GLY A 20 12.97 -8.52 14.48
CA GLY A 20 13.84 -9.56 13.93
C GLY A 20 13.77 -9.67 12.40
N PHE A 21 13.44 -8.60 11.70
CA PHE A 21 13.40 -8.61 10.24
C PHE A 21 14.80 -8.72 9.64
N VAL A 22 14.95 -9.62 8.69
CA VAL A 22 16.24 -9.90 8.07
C VAL A 22 16.37 -9.15 6.77
N LYS A 23 17.26 -8.17 6.69
CA LYS A 23 17.48 -7.32 5.52
C LYS A 23 17.56 -8.08 4.21
N SER A 24 18.28 -9.23 4.19
CA SER A 24 18.40 -10.03 2.96
C SER A 24 17.06 -10.60 2.46
N ARG A 25 16.11 -10.89 3.35
CA ARG A 25 14.76 -11.33 2.97
C ARG A 25 13.98 -10.18 2.35
N GLU A 26 14.08 -8.99 2.93
CA GLU A 26 13.47 -7.75 2.41
C GLU A 26 14.01 -7.43 1.00
N GLU A 27 15.32 -7.54 0.80
CA GLU A 27 15.93 -7.33 -0.52
C GLU A 27 15.50 -8.40 -1.55
N VAL A 28 15.28 -9.64 -1.13
CA VAL A 28 14.72 -10.71 -1.99
C VAL A 28 13.30 -10.35 -2.39
N SER A 29 12.47 -9.90 -1.44
CA SER A 29 11.09 -9.46 -1.71
C SER A 29 11.06 -8.31 -2.71
N SER A 30 11.90 -7.30 -2.53
CA SER A 30 12.01 -6.16 -3.43
C SER A 30 12.33 -6.58 -4.87
N ARG A 31 13.28 -7.49 -5.06
CA ARG A 31 13.61 -8.05 -6.37
C ARG A 31 12.51 -8.92 -6.96
N LEU A 32 11.83 -9.71 -6.12
CA LEU A 32 10.74 -10.58 -6.55
C LEU A 32 9.54 -9.78 -7.04
N ILE A 33 9.05 -8.85 -6.22
CA ILE A 33 7.88 -8.02 -6.55
C ILE A 33 8.10 -7.25 -7.86
N SER A 34 9.30 -6.69 -8.05
CA SER A 34 9.66 -5.94 -9.25
C SER A 34 9.78 -6.79 -10.52
N ARG A 35 9.96 -8.11 -10.37
CA ARG A 35 9.98 -9.05 -11.49
C ARG A 35 8.60 -9.61 -11.84
N LEU A 36 7.77 -9.84 -10.83
CA LEU A 36 6.45 -10.44 -11.01
C LEU A 36 5.40 -9.43 -11.43
N TYR A 37 5.44 -8.23 -10.86
CA TYR A 37 4.41 -7.22 -11.06
C TYR A 37 4.91 -6.11 -11.97
N LYS A 38 4.01 -5.60 -12.81
CA LYS A 38 4.27 -4.47 -13.69
C LYS A 38 3.26 -3.38 -13.35
N PRO A 39 3.69 -2.30 -12.68
CA PRO A 39 2.82 -1.17 -12.39
C PRO A 39 2.27 -0.55 -13.67
N GLU A 40 0.98 -0.25 -13.68
CA GLU A 40 0.28 0.40 -14.79
C GLU A 40 -0.39 1.69 -14.32
N GLY A 41 0.09 2.83 -14.77
CA GLY A 41 -0.44 4.15 -14.42
C GLY A 41 0.49 4.95 -13.50
N ASN A 42 -0.02 6.07 -12.99
CA ASN A 42 0.72 6.97 -12.14
C ASN A 42 -0.17 7.42 -10.97
N LEU A 43 0.31 7.26 -9.73
CA LEU A 43 -0.41 7.70 -8.52
C LEU A 43 -0.71 9.19 -8.50
N SER A 44 0.19 10.00 -9.06
CA SER A 44 -0.02 11.47 -9.12
C SER A 44 -1.26 11.86 -9.93
N ASP A 45 -1.68 11.04 -10.91
CA ASP A 45 -2.88 11.33 -11.71
C ASP A 45 -4.16 11.22 -10.88
N ILE A 46 -4.10 10.48 -9.76
CA ILE A 46 -5.22 10.27 -8.84
C ILE A 46 -5.10 11.18 -7.61
N LEU A 47 -3.90 11.43 -7.11
CA LEU A 47 -3.69 11.99 -5.78
C LEU A 47 -3.28 13.47 -5.78
N LEU A 48 -2.67 13.99 -6.86
CA LEU A 48 -2.13 15.34 -6.85
C LEU A 48 -3.22 16.39 -6.60
N ASN A 49 -3.05 17.22 -5.57
CA ASN A 49 -3.97 18.26 -5.11
C ASN A 49 -5.39 17.75 -4.73
N GLN A 50 -5.54 16.45 -4.49
CA GLN A 50 -6.81 15.88 -4.01
C GLN A 50 -6.89 15.92 -2.49
N GLU A 51 -8.12 15.90 -1.97
CA GLU A 51 -8.41 15.53 -0.58
C GLU A 51 -8.50 14.01 -0.52
N VAL A 52 -7.87 13.42 0.48
CA VAL A 52 -7.74 11.96 0.64
C VAL A 52 -8.30 11.54 1.97
N THR A 53 -9.09 10.48 1.98
CA THR A 53 -9.52 9.79 3.20
C THR A 53 -8.85 8.42 3.25
N ILE A 54 -8.12 8.13 4.31
CA ILE A 54 -7.49 6.83 4.56
C ILE A 54 -8.30 6.07 5.60
N VAL A 55 -8.79 4.89 5.21
CA VAL A 55 -9.54 4.00 6.11
C VAL A 55 -8.63 2.87 6.56
N GLY A 56 -8.48 2.74 7.88
CA GLY A 56 -7.81 1.63 8.54
C GLY A 56 -8.79 0.55 9.00
N ALA A 57 -8.28 -0.62 9.38
CA ALA A 57 -9.11 -1.76 9.82
C ALA A 57 -9.86 -1.52 11.15
N GLY A 58 -9.53 -0.47 11.88
CA GLY A 58 -10.19 -0.10 13.15
C GLY A 58 -11.35 0.88 13.00
N ILE A 59 -11.87 1.11 11.79
CA ILE A 59 -13.03 1.98 11.58
C ILE A 59 -14.27 1.40 12.27
N ASP A 60 -14.98 2.22 13.02
CA ASP A 60 -16.23 1.82 13.68
C ASP A 60 -17.40 1.79 12.68
N ASP A 61 -18.39 0.90 12.92
CA ASP A 61 -19.49 0.64 11.98
C ASP A 61 -20.36 1.88 11.69
N ASP A 62 -20.46 2.80 12.65
CA ASP A 62 -21.24 4.03 12.58
C ASP A 62 -20.42 5.25 12.11
N GLU A 63 -19.13 5.08 11.85
CA GLU A 63 -18.28 6.17 11.38
C GLU A 63 -18.54 6.47 9.90
N GLU A 64 -18.81 7.73 9.58
CA GLU A 64 -18.98 8.20 8.22
C GLU A 64 -17.62 8.36 7.53
N ILE A 65 -17.51 7.86 6.29
CA ILE A 65 -16.34 8.06 5.46
C ILE A 65 -16.52 9.36 4.67
N PRO A 66 -15.65 10.38 4.88
CA PRO A 66 -15.74 11.64 4.14
C PRO A 66 -15.58 11.46 2.63
N SER A 67 -16.07 12.45 1.87
CA SER A 67 -15.85 12.49 0.41
C SER A 67 -14.38 12.81 0.10
N GLY A 68 -13.93 12.39 -1.08
CA GLY A 68 -12.55 12.59 -1.55
C GLY A 68 -12.05 11.31 -2.20
N VAL A 69 -10.75 11.24 -2.45
CA VAL A 69 -10.12 9.99 -2.89
C VAL A 69 -10.03 9.04 -1.70
N LEU A 70 -10.68 7.89 -1.82
CA LEU A 70 -10.77 6.90 -0.76
C LEU A 70 -9.63 5.89 -0.88
N ILE A 71 -8.81 5.79 0.16
CA ILE A 71 -7.73 4.80 0.27
C ILE A 71 -8.06 3.83 1.40
N ALA A 72 -8.13 2.55 1.08
CA ALA A 72 -8.27 1.50 2.09
C ALA A 72 -6.91 0.85 2.39
N ALA A 73 -6.58 0.72 3.68
CA ALA A 73 -5.40 0.01 4.14
C ALA A 73 -5.75 -1.45 4.43
N ASP A 74 -5.27 -2.35 3.57
CA ASP A 74 -5.38 -3.80 3.63
C ASP A 74 -6.78 -4.29 4.09
N GLY A 75 -6.93 -4.80 5.31
CA GLY A 75 -8.20 -5.33 5.84
C GLY A 75 -9.36 -4.34 5.85
N ALA A 76 -9.12 -3.03 5.77
CA ALA A 76 -10.17 -2.00 5.67
C ALA A 76 -10.97 -2.09 4.37
N VAL A 77 -10.49 -2.81 3.36
CA VAL A 77 -11.25 -3.07 2.14
C VAL A 77 -12.60 -3.71 2.45
N SER A 78 -12.63 -4.72 3.33
CA SER A 78 -13.89 -5.38 3.74
C SER A 78 -14.88 -4.38 4.33
N ALA A 79 -14.42 -3.50 5.22
CA ALA A 79 -15.26 -2.48 5.84
C ALA A 79 -15.81 -1.44 4.82
N CYS A 80 -15.03 -1.10 3.80
CA CYS A 80 -15.50 -0.27 2.69
C CYS A 80 -16.59 -1.00 1.87
N LEU A 81 -16.36 -2.26 1.52
CA LEU A 81 -17.30 -3.06 0.72
C LEU A 81 -18.63 -3.30 1.45
N GLU A 82 -18.62 -3.53 2.76
CA GLU A 82 -19.82 -3.64 3.60
C GLU A 82 -20.66 -2.35 3.55
N ARG A 83 -20.01 -1.19 3.39
CA ARG A 83 -20.67 0.11 3.19
C ARG A 83 -21.01 0.40 1.73
N GLN A 84 -20.87 -0.58 0.82
CA GLN A 84 -21.09 -0.44 -0.62
C GLN A 84 -20.17 0.62 -1.27
N LEU A 85 -19.00 0.86 -0.69
CA LEU A 85 -17.96 1.73 -1.21
C LEU A 85 -16.85 0.91 -1.85
N ILE A 86 -16.47 1.27 -3.07
CA ILE A 86 -15.26 0.74 -3.72
C ILE A 86 -14.15 1.77 -3.49
N PRO A 87 -13.07 1.43 -2.76
CA PRO A 87 -11.97 2.39 -2.58
C PRO A 87 -11.28 2.69 -3.92
N ASP A 88 -10.83 3.93 -4.09
CA ASP A 88 -10.06 4.33 -5.29
C ASP A 88 -8.69 3.64 -5.30
N ILE A 89 -8.06 3.55 -4.13
CA ILE A 89 -6.76 2.90 -3.94
C ILE A 89 -6.83 1.92 -2.77
N VAL A 90 -6.17 0.80 -2.91
CA VAL A 90 -5.90 -0.15 -1.81
C VAL A 90 -4.40 -0.27 -1.62
N VAL A 91 -3.92 -0.02 -0.40
CA VAL A 91 -2.53 -0.27 0.01
C VAL A 91 -2.53 -1.57 0.81
N THR A 92 -1.78 -2.57 0.35
CA THR A 92 -1.86 -3.92 0.93
C THR A 92 -0.55 -4.70 0.80
N ASP A 93 -0.25 -5.54 1.78
CA ASP A 93 0.74 -6.61 1.72
C ASP A 93 0.09 -8.00 1.53
N LEU A 94 -1.21 -8.01 1.21
CA LEU A 94 -2.03 -9.21 0.98
C LEU A 94 -2.33 -10.02 2.26
N ASP A 95 -2.28 -9.40 3.43
CA ASP A 95 -2.61 -10.06 4.70
C ASP A 95 -4.11 -10.02 5.03
N GLY A 96 -4.86 -9.07 4.45
CA GLY A 96 -6.29 -8.92 4.60
C GLY A 96 -7.12 -9.99 3.87
N ASN A 97 -8.42 -9.74 3.73
CA ASN A 97 -9.31 -10.62 2.97
C ASN A 97 -8.97 -10.53 1.47
N LEU A 98 -8.28 -11.53 0.96
CA LEU A 98 -7.83 -11.58 -0.44
C LEU A 98 -8.99 -11.56 -1.45
N LEU A 99 -10.14 -12.12 -1.11
CA LEU A 99 -11.30 -12.11 -2.02
C LEU A 99 -11.85 -10.69 -2.17
N ASP A 100 -11.90 -9.93 -1.09
CA ASP A 100 -12.34 -8.55 -1.09
C ASP A 100 -11.35 -7.65 -1.83
N ILE A 101 -10.03 -7.85 -1.63
CA ILE A 101 -8.98 -7.12 -2.35
C ILE A 101 -9.07 -7.38 -3.85
N ILE A 102 -9.25 -8.64 -4.27
CA ILE A 102 -9.41 -9.00 -5.68
C ILE A 102 -10.68 -8.38 -6.25
N PHE A 103 -11.79 -8.48 -5.53
CA PHE A 103 -13.07 -7.90 -5.94
C PHE A 103 -12.97 -6.37 -6.11
N ALA A 104 -12.35 -5.67 -5.15
CA ALA A 104 -12.11 -4.24 -5.26
C ALA A 104 -11.26 -3.90 -6.50
N ASN A 105 -10.17 -4.66 -6.75
CA ASN A 105 -9.31 -4.46 -7.91
C ASN A 105 -10.04 -4.70 -9.23
N GLU A 106 -10.85 -5.76 -9.34
CA GLU A 106 -11.69 -6.03 -10.50
C GLU A 106 -12.80 -4.97 -10.70
N SER A 107 -13.25 -4.36 -9.60
CA SER A 107 -14.24 -3.26 -9.58
C SER A 107 -13.63 -1.88 -9.88
N GLY A 108 -12.31 -1.77 -10.04
CA GLY A 108 -11.64 -0.54 -10.48
C GLY A 108 -10.61 0.04 -9.51
N SER A 109 -10.56 -0.44 -8.26
CA SER A 109 -9.55 -0.01 -7.27
C SER A 109 -8.14 -0.21 -7.80
N LYS A 110 -7.28 0.76 -7.55
CA LYS A 110 -5.84 0.68 -7.89
C LYS A 110 -5.08 0.10 -6.71
N ILE A 111 -4.29 -0.94 -6.96
CA ILE A 111 -3.53 -1.59 -5.89
C ILE A 111 -2.12 -0.99 -5.80
N VAL A 112 -1.75 -0.54 -4.62
CA VAL A 112 -0.37 -0.27 -4.20
C VAL A 112 0.09 -1.46 -3.37
N LEU A 113 0.92 -2.29 -3.96
CA LEU A 113 1.32 -3.56 -3.38
C LEU A 113 2.63 -3.42 -2.62
N HIS A 114 2.62 -3.81 -1.35
CA HIS A 114 3.81 -3.88 -0.51
C HIS A 114 4.42 -5.28 -0.52
N GLY A 115 5.72 -5.34 -0.87
CA GLY A 115 6.50 -6.57 -0.77
C GLY A 115 7.46 -6.52 0.40
N HIS A 116 7.37 -7.51 1.29
CA HIS A 116 8.29 -7.70 2.41
C HIS A 116 8.67 -9.18 2.59
N GLY A 117 9.65 -9.46 3.47
CA GLY A 117 10.23 -10.80 3.58
C GLY A 117 9.25 -11.91 3.95
N ASP A 118 8.10 -11.58 4.56
CA ASP A 118 7.15 -12.59 5.06
C ASP A 118 5.99 -12.87 4.11
N ASN A 119 5.71 -11.99 3.11
CA ASN A 119 4.61 -12.21 2.16
C ASN A 119 5.03 -12.81 0.81
N LEU A 120 6.26 -13.29 0.66
CA LEU A 120 6.82 -13.82 -0.60
C LEU A 120 5.94 -14.87 -1.28
N SER A 121 5.34 -15.78 -0.52
CA SER A 121 4.45 -16.82 -1.05
C SER A 121 3.18 -16.22 -1.66
N LYS A 122 2.56 -15.25 -0.99
CA LYS A 122 1.38 -14.56 -1.49
C LYS A 122 1.68 -13.72 -2.73
N LEU A 123 2.82 -13.02 -2.74
CA LEU A 123 3.28 -12.29 -3.92
C LEU A 123 3.39 -13.20 -5.14
N PHE A 124 3.91 -14.42 -4.96
CA PHE A 124 4.03 -15.39 -6.05
C PHE A 124 2.69 -16.02 -6.44
N GLU A 125 1.80 -16.26 -5.49
CA GLU A 125 0.50 -16.89 -5.75
C GLU A 125 -0.45 -15.96 -6.52
N PHE A 126 -0.43 -14.65 -6.22
CA PHE A 126 -1.44 -13.71 -6.70
C PHE A 126 -0.98 -12.81 -7.85
N TYR A 127 0.27 -12.94 -8.36
CA TYR A 127 0.82 -12.02 -9.37
C TYR A 127 0.02 -11.96 -10.69
N THR A 128 -0.71 -13.01 -11.05
CA THR A 128 -1.55 -13.02 -12.25
C THR A 128 -2.99 -12.52 -12.00
N ARG A 129 -3.37 -12.35 -10.75
CA ARG A 129 -4.75 -12.01 -10.35
C ARG A 129 -4.93 -10.56 -9.94
N ILE A 130 -3.87 -9.87 -9.60
CA ILE A 130 -3.90 -8.50 -9.07
C ILE A 130 -3.13 -7.59 -10.02
N LYS A 131 -3.83 -6.52 -10.50
CA LYS A 131 -3.22 -5.44 -11.27
C LYS A 131 -2.81 -4.32 -10.34
N VAL A 132 -1.56 -3.90 -10.44
CA VAL A 132 -0.99 -2.89 -9.54
C VAL A 132 -0.74 -1.58 -10.25
N ILE A 133 -0.95 -0.45 -9.55
CA ILE A 133 -0.55 0.87 -10.02
C ILE A 133 0.85 1.24 -9.53
N SER A 134 1.26 0.75 -8.37
CA SER A 134 2.57 1.00 -7.79
C SER A 134 3.03 -0.13 -6.90
N LEU A 135 4.34 -0.22 -6.71
CA LEU A 135 4.98 -1.17 -5.79
C LEU A 135 5.70 -0.39 -4.70
N THR A 136 5.63 -0.91 -3.48
CA THR A 136 6.41 -0.39 -2.35
C THR A 136 7.11 -1.52 -1.62
N THR A 137 8.28 -1.23 -1.08
CA THR A 137 9.12 -2.20 -0.38
C THR A 137 9.94 -1.47 0.68
N THR A 138 10.42 -2.20 1.68
CA THR A 138 11.31 -1.67 2.71
C THR A 138 12.62 -1.14 2.08
N TYR A 139 13.22 -1.91 1.19
CA TYR A 139 14.42 -1.51 0.45
C TYR A 139 14.06 -1.41 -1.04
N PRO A 140 14.01 -0.20 -1.61
CA PRO A 140 13.53 -0.01 -2.97
C PRO A 140 14.43 -0.67 -4.01
N SER A 141 13.82 -1.05 -5.12
CA SER A 141 14.48 -1.49 -6.34
C SER A 141 14.08 -0.56 -7.49
N ASP A 142 14.54 -0.85 -8.70
CA ASP A 142 14.28 0.00 -9.88
C ASP A 142 12.78 0.27 -10.15
N MET A 143 11.90 -0.62 -9.68
CA MET A 143 10.46 -0.53 -9.94
C MET A 143 9.60 -0.36 -8.68
N SER A 144 10.21 -0.34 -7.50
CA SER A 144 9.51 -0.17 -6.24
C SER A 144 9.93 1.11 -5.53
N ASN A 145 8.96 1.71 -4.84
CA ASN A 145 9.18 2.88 -4.01
C ASN A 145 9.41 2.47 -2.56
N CYS A 146 10.00 3.37 -1.78
CA CYS A 146 9.97 3.32 -0.33
C CYS A 146 9.55 4.70 0.17
N TRP A 147 8.33 4.80 0.69
CA TRP A 147 7.82 6.05 1.28
C TRP A 147 7.96 6.08 2.79
N GLY A 148 8.36 4.97 3.41
CA GLY A 148 8.31 4.75 4.84
C GLY A 148 6.95 4.17 5.26
N GLY A 149 6.74 4.13 6.57
CA GLY A 149 5.55 3.52 7.17
C GLY A 149 5.77 2.06 7.57
N PHE A 150 5.20 1.68 8.71
CA PHE A 150 5.30 0.32 9.25
C PHE A 150 4.07 -0.51 8.92
N THR A 151 2.88 0.07 9.03
CA THR A 151 1.61 -0.55 8.66
C THR A 151 1.15 -0.06 7.28
N ASP A 152 0.14 -0.71 6.69
CA ASP A 152 -0.43 -0.25 5.41
C ASP A 152 -1.13 1.11 5.53
N GLY A 153 -1.69 1.43 6.70
CA GLY A 153 -2.21 2.76 7.00
C GLY A 153 -1.12 3.83 6.98
N ASP A 154 0.02 3.57 7.66
CA ASP A 154 1.18 4.48 7.65
C ASP A 154 1.72 4.64 6.22
N ARG A 155 1.83 3.55 5.46
CA ARG A 155 2.30 3.57 4.07
C ARG A 155 1.36 4.38 3.18
N ALA A 156 0.04 4.23 3.36
CA ALA A 156 -0.95 5.01 2.65
C ALA A 156 -0.80 6.51 2.93
N LEU A 157 -0.60 6.90 4.20
CA LEU A 157 -0.36 8.29 4.59
C LEU A 157 0.92 8.83 3.95
N MET A 158 2.04 8.14 4.13
CA MET A 158 3.35 8.59 3.60
C MET A 158 3.36 8.66 2.08
N MET A 159 2.74 7.70 1.40
CA MET A 159 2.53 7.71 -0.03
C MET A 159 1.73 8.96 -0.45
N SER A 160 0.58 9.19 0.16
CA SER A 160 -0.30 10.32 -0.18
C SER A 160 0.42 11.65 -0.05
N LEU A 161 1.12 11.88 1.07
CA LEU A 161 1.94 13.07 1.29
C LEU A 161 3.03 13.23 0.22
N SER A 162 3.66 12.13 -0.21
CA SER A 162 4.69 12.16 -1.25
C SER A 162 4.14 12.52 -2.64
N GLN A 163 2.86 12.25 -2.89
CA GLN A 163 2.18 12.56 -4.16
C GLN A 163 1.57 13.97 -4.18
N GLY A 164 1.70 14.74 -3.11
CA GLY A 164 1.26 16.14 -3.08
C GLY A 164 -0.25 16.31 -2.95
N VAL A 165 -0.88 15.50 -2.12
CA VAL A 165 -2.29 15.68 -1.74
C VAL A 165 -2.50 17.02 -1.03
N SER A 166 -3.71 17.57 -1.09
CA SER A 166 -4.06 18.84 -0.45
C SER A 166 -4.44 18.68 1.02
N LEU A 167 -5.02 17.54 1.38
CA LEU A 167 -5.47 17.17 2.73
C LEU A 167 -5.52 15.64 2.86
N VAL A 168 -5.21 15.13 4.05
CA VAL A 168 -5.40 13.73 4.46
C VAL A 168 -6.14 13.70 5.78
#